data_1e2c9b63e5bc1353f10202b8b7306c2d
#
_entry.id   1e2c9b63e5bc1353f10202b8b7306c2d
#
_cell.length_a   1.000
_cell.length_b   1.000
_cell.length_c   1.000
_cell.angle_alpha   90.00
_cell.angle_beta   90.00
_cell.angle_gamma   90.00
#
_symmetry.space_group_name_H-M   'P 1'
#
loop_
_entity.id
_entity.type
_entity.pdbx_description
1 polymer ?
#
loop_
_entity_poly.entity_id
_entity_poly.type
_entity_poly.pdbx_seq_one_letter_code
_entity_poly.pdbx_strand_id
1 'polypeptide(L)'
;MIKFVPDSDERQSDKSGKAMKTRSKTFLIENELPWEPAGEGVRRQIMGYDGQVMMVKVRFEKGAVGTPHTHYHTQVSYVVSGLFEVSSNGEIRTLGPGDGFYVEPDATHGVVCLEAGTLLDVFTPLRDDFLKK
;
A
#
# COMPACT_ATOMS: atom_id res chain seq x y z
N MET A 1 29.74 15.10 3.66
CA MET A 1 28.44 15.71 3.46
C MET A 1 27.80 15.17 2.19
N ILE A 2 26.55 14.86 2.28
CA ILE A 2 25.85 14.35 1.12
C ILE A 2 25.45 15.51 0.25
N LYS A 3 25.85 15.41 -1.01
CA LYS A 3 25.49 16.42 -1.93
C LYS A 3 24.16 16.11 -2.55
N PHE A 4 23.26 17.05 -2.54
CA PHE A 4 21.98 16.86 -3.17
C PHE A 4 22.15 16.84 -4.69
N VAL A 5 21.62 15.83 -5.31
CA VAL A 5 21.61 15.73 -6.76
C VAL A 5 20.15 15.62 -7.17
N PRO A 6 19.66 16.57 -7.94
CA PRO A 6 18.27 16.49 -8.39
C PRO A 6 18.08 15.20 -9.16
N ASP A 7 16.98 14.56 -8.89
CA ASP A 7 16.67 13.35 -9.57
C ASP A 7 16.31 13.67 -11.01
N SER A 8 17.20 13.30 -11.90
CA SER A 8 16.98 13.62 -13.28
C SER A 8 15.82 12.86 -13.88
N ASP A 9 15.35 11.85 -13.17
CA ASP A 9 14.24 11.10 -13.70
C ASP A 9 12.94 11.79 -13.55
N GLU A 10 12.92 12.88 -12.80
CA GLU A 10 11.68 13.53 -12.65
C GLU A 10 11.19 14.11 -13.90
N ARG A 11 11.99 14.26 -14.85
CA ARG A 11 11.56 14.88 -15.98
C ARG A 11 11.23 14.05 -17.04
N GLN A 12 10.90 13.06 -16.86
CA GLN A 12 10.85 12.16 -17.69
C GLN A 12 9.96 11.94 -18.66
N SER A 13 9.20 12.74 -19.08
CA SER A 13 8.48 12.49 -20.24
C SER A 13 9.47 12.49 -21.27
N ASP A 14 9.64 11.46 -21.93
CA ASP A 14 10.57 11.56 -22.92
C ASP A 14 9.96 12.25 -24.09
N LYS A 15 10.75 12.72 -24.97
CA LYS A 15 10.31 13.53 -26.01
C LYS A 15 9.62 12.81 -27.08
N SER A 16 9.67 11.51 -27.05
CA SER A 16 8.96 10.71 -28.03
C SER A 16 7.51 10.55 -27.65
N GLY A 17 7.11 11.06 -26.50
CA GLY A 17 5.75 10.90 -26.07
C GLY A 17 5.47 9.62 -25.35
N LYS A 18 6.47 8.84 -25.03
CA LYS A 18 6.27 7.63 -24.28
C LYS A 18 5.89 7.95 -22.86
N ALA A 19 5.32 6.99 -22.19
CA ALA A 19 4.92 7.16 -20.82
C ALA A 19 6.06 7.62 -19.97
N MET A 20 5.77 8.47 -19.02
CA MET A 20 6.75 8.91 -18.08
C MET A 20 7.12 7.77 -17.18
N LYS A 21 8.33 7.82 -16.62
CA LYS A 21 8.73 6.84 -15.66
C LYS A 21 7.82 6.97 -14.44
N THR A 22 7.24 5.88 -14.03
CA THR A 22 6.30 5.86 -12.92
C THR A 22 7.03 5.89 -11.60
N ARG A 23 6.77 6.92 -10.81
CA ARG A 23 7.36 7.02 -9.48
C ARG A 23 6.73 8.16 -8.71
N SER A 24 6.84 8.09 -7.39
CA SER A 24 6.32 9.12 -6.50
C SER A 24 7.36 10.23 -6.30
N LYS A 25 6.98 11.24 -5.54
CA LYS A 25 7.91 12.24 -5.06
C LYS A 25 8.83 11.59 -4.02
N THR A 26 9.92 12.27 -3.71
CA THR A 26 10.88 11.77 -2.73
C THR A 26 10.32 11.85 -1.30
N PHE A 27 9.71 12.97 -0.96
CA PHE A 27 9.17 13.16 0.38
C PHE A 27 7.67 13.04 0.37
N LEU A 28 7.13 12.27 1.31
CA LEU A 28 5.75 11.87 1.31
C LEU A 28 5.11 12.38 2.58
N ILE A 29 4.47 13.53 2.47
CA ILE A 29 3.92 14.25 3.61
C ILE A 29 2.42 13.95 3.69
N GLU A 30 2.00 13.39 4.82
CA GLU A 30 0.63 12.89 4.93
C GLU A 30 -0.43 13.92 4.56
N ASN A 31 -0.29 15.14 5.02
CA ASN A 31 -1.34 16.12 4.76
C ASN A 31 -1.28 16.72 3.36
N GLU A 32 -0.33 16.31 2.55
CA GLU A 32 -0.22 16.78 1.16
C GLU A 32 -0.63 15.70 0.16
N LEU A 33 -0.97 14.51 0.63
CA LEU A 33 -1.31 13.40 -0.24
C LEU A 33 -2.77 13.04 -0.08
N PRO A 34 -3.45 12.71 -1.18
CA PRO A 34 -4.87 12.39 -1.10
C PRO A 34 -5.13 11.03 -0.46
N TRP A 35 -6.25 10.94 0.22
CA TRP A 35 -6.81 9.66 0.64
C TRP A 35 -7.90 9.33 -0.38
N GLU A 36 -7.99 8.07 -0.75
CA GLU A 36 -9.02 7.65 -1.69
C GLU A 36 -9.79 6.46 -1.14
N PRO A 37 -11.03 6.27 -1.55
CA PRO A 37 -11.81 5.13 -1.07
C PRO A 37 -11.19 3.83 -1.57
N ALA A 38 -11.23 2.82 -0.72
CA ALA A 38 -10.69 1.50 -1.04
C ALA A 38 -11.64 0.39 -0.57
N GLY A 39 -12.91 0.71 -0.44
CA GLY A 39 -13.94 -0.20 0.02
C GLY A 39 -14.78 0.50 1.08
N GLU A 40 -15.87 -0.14 1.48
CA GLU A 40 -16.72 0.44 2.49
C GLU A 40 -15.99 0.49 3.83
N GLY A 41 -15.87 1.68 4.40
CA GLY A 41 -15.15 1.87 5.65
C GLY A 41 -13.64 1.76 5.51
N VAL A 42 -13.12 1.78 4.30
CA VAL A 42 -11.69 1.63 4.04
C VAL A 42 -11.21 2.76 3.14
N ARG A 43 -10.11 3.38 3.51
CA ARG A 43 -9.49 4.43 2.70
C ARG A 43 -8.01 4.16 2.62
N ARG A 44 -7.40 4.50 1.51
CA ARG A 44 -5.97 4.31 1.35
C ARG A 44 -5.29 5.59 0.92
N GLN A 45 -4.04 5.70 1.29
CA GLN A 45 -3.18 6.81 0.89
C GLN A 45 -1.93 6.20 0.29
N ILE A 46 -1.71 6.44 -0.99
CA ILE A 46 -0.53 5.92 -1.67
C ILE A 46 0.65 6.77 -1.23
N MET A 47 1.68 6.12 -0.74
CA MET A 47 2.89 6.76 -0.29
C MET A 47 3.97 6.63 -1.36
N GLY A 48 5.14 6.16 -1.01
CA GLY A 48 6.25 6.10 -1.95
C GLY A 48 6.16 4.92 -2.90
N TYR A 49 6.56 5.13 -4.15
CA TYR A 49 6.57 4.05 -5.12
C TYR A 49 7.45 4.34 -6.32
N ASP A 50 7.86 3.27 -6.96
CA ASP A 50 8.35 3.28 -8.34
C ASP A 50 7.89 1.94 -8.94
N GLY A 51 8.46 1.52 -10.04
CA GLY A 51 8.00 0.28 -10.68
C GLY A 51 8.23 -0.97 -9.86
N GLN A 52 9.12 -0.92 -8.88
CA GLN A 52 9.52 -2.10 -8.13
C GLN A 52 8.84 -2.24 -6.77
N VAL A 53 8.35 -1.16 -6.20
CA VAL A 53 7.80 -1.18 -4.84
C VAL A 53 6.77 -0.08 -4.66
N MET A 54 5.79 -0.34 -3.79
CA MET A 54 4.80 0.68 -3.44
C MET A 54 4.42 0.51 -1.99
N MET A 55 4.44 1.62 -1.25
CA MET A 55 3.98 1.66 0.13
C MET A 55 2.62 2.36 0.18
N VAL A 56 1.68 1.78 0.91
CA VAL A 56 0.31 2.30 1.00
C VAL A 56 -0.14 2.25 2.45
N LYS A 57 -0.70 3.35 2.95
CA LYS A 57 -1.41 3.32 4.23
C LYS A 57 -2.86 3.00 3.96
N VAL A 58 -3.44 2.11 4.76
CA VAL A 58 -4.83 1.73 4.62
C VAL A 58 -5.50 1.90 5.97
N ARG A 59 -6.50 2.78 6.00
CA ARG A 59 -7.23 3.10 7.24
C ARG A 59 -8.59 2.43 7.22
N PHE A 60 -8.90 1.73 8.30
CA PHE A 60 -10.13 0.95 8.41
C PHE A 60 -10.97 1.46 9.56
N GLU A 61 -12.27 1.57 9.31
CA GLU A 61 -13.22 1.77 10.39
C GLU A 61 -13.51 0.42 11.04
N LYS A 62 -13.98 0.45 12.29
CA LYS A 62 -14.34 -0.78 12.99
C LYS A 62 -15.38 -1.53 12.18
N GLY A 63 -15.17 -2.81 12.01
CA GLY A 63 -16.07 -3.68 11.26
C GLY A 63 -15.83 -3.72 9.77
N ALA A 64 -14.96 -2.85 9.25
CA ALA A 64 -14.69 -2.85 7.82
C ALA A 64 -13.96 -4.12 7.42
N VAL A 65 -14.20 -4.55 6.19
CA VAL A 65 -13.66 -5.79 5.66
C VAL A 65 -12.83 -5.51 4.43
N GLY A 66 -11.60 -5.99 4.44
CA GLY A 66 -10.81 -6.11 3.22
C GLY A 66 -11.14 -7.48 2.64
N THR A 67 -12.00 -7.51 1.63
CA THR A 67 -12.53 -8.75 1.09
C THR A 67 -11.41 -9.66 0.62
N PRO A 68 -11.48 -10.96 0.89
CA PRO A 68 -10.45 -11.88 0.44
C PRO A 68 -10.24 -11.79 -1.07
N HIS A 69 -9.01 -11.73 -1.48
CA HIS A 69 -8.63 -11.59 -2.89
C HIS A 69 -7.23 -12.11 -3.10
N THR A 70 -6.80 -12.12 -4.34
CA THR A 70 -5.46 -12.53 -4.71
C THR A 70 -4.82 -11.47 -5.59
N HIS A 71 -3.51 -11.41 -5.59
CA HIS A 71 -2.76 -10.63 -6.56
C HIS A 71 -1.37 -11.26 -6.70
N TYR A 72 -0.75 -11.02 -7.84
CA TYR A 72 0.56 -11.63 -8.08
C TYR A 72 1.69 -10.94 -7.30
N HIS A 73 1.40 -9.82 -6.68
CA HIS A 73 2.39 -9.06 -5.94
C HIS A 73 2.79 -9.75 -4.66
N THR A 74 4.03 -9.59 -4.25
CA THR A 74 4.44 -9.90 -2.89
C THR A 74 3.98 -8.75 -2.01
N GLN A 75 3.46 -9.05 -0.85
CA GLN A 75 3.00 -8.02 0.08
C GLN A 75 3.56 -8.28 1.46
N VAL A 76 4.05 -7.25 2.12
CA VAL A 76 4.29 -7.29 3.56
C VAL A 76 3.52 -6.16 4.19
N SER A 77 2.94 -6.41 5.35
CA SER A 77 2.08 -5.44 6.01
C SER A 77 2.42 -5.33 7.48
N TYR A 78 2.20 -4.15 8.03
CA TYR A 78 2.51 -3.84 9.41
C TYR A 78 1.29 -3.16 10.04
N VAL A 79 0.92 -3.59 11.24
CA VAL A 79 -0.22 -3.00 11.95
C VAL A 79 0.29 -1.78 12.72
N VAL A 80 -0.10 -0.59 12.28
CA VAL A 80 0.26 0.65 12.95
C VAL A 80 -0.62 0.87 14.17
N SER A 81 -1.92 0.63 14.01
CA SER A 81 -2.89 0.82 15.09
C SER A 81 -4.11 -0.06 14.81
N GLY A 82 -4.92 -0.27 15.84
CA GLY A 82 -6.14 -1.05 15.70
C GLY A 82 -5.91 -2.54 15.92
N LEU A 83 -6.95 -3.32 15.61
CA LEU A 83 -6.92 -4.75 15.79
C LEU A 83 -7.54 -5.39 14.56
N PHE A 84 -6.88 -6.38 13.99
CA PHE A 84 -7.30 -6.98 12.74
C PHE A 84 -7.27 -8.49 12.80
N GLU A 85 -8.32 -9.13 12.26
CA GLU A 85 -8.28 -10.54 12.01
C GLU A 85 -7.79 -10.71 10.59
N VAL A 86 -6.64 -11.34 10.43
CA VAL A 86 -6.00 -11.49 9.13
C VAL A 86 -6.08 -12.94 8.70
N SER A 87 -6.55 -13.17 7.47
CA SER A 87 -6.58 -14.50 6.89
C SER A 87 -5.66 -14.53 5.68
N SER A 88 -4.84 -15.54 5.59
CA SER A 88 -3.96 -15.71 4.44
C SER A 88 -3.64 -17.17 4.27
N ASN A 89 -3.89 -17.66 3.06
CA ASN A 89 -3.55 -19.02 2.69
C ASN A 89 -4.10 -20.07 3.68
N GLY A 90 -5.30 -19.84 4.15
CA GLY A 90 -5.99 -20.77 5.04
C GLY A 90 -5.71 -20.60 6.52
N GLU A 91 -4.80 -19.70 6.90
CA GLU A 91 -4.52 -19.43 8.30
C GLU A 91 -5.20 -18.12 8.72
N ILE A 92 -5.62 -18.06 9.97
CA ILE A 92 -6.27 -16.87 10.51
C ILE A 92 -5.60 -16.52 11.84
N ARG A 93 -5.20 -15.24 11.98
CA ARG A 93 -4.63 -14.74 13.23
C ARG A 93 -5.16 -13.35 13.51
N THR A 94 -5.31 -13.04 14.78
CA THR A 94 -5.62 -11.67 15.21
C THR A 94 -4.33 -10.94 15.50
N LEU A 95 -4.14 -9.79 14.88
CA LEU A 95 -2.92 -9.01 14.98
C LEU A 95 -3.24 -7.62 15.52
N GLY A 96 -2.34 -7.10 16.34
CA GLY A 96 -2.45 -5.75 16.91
C GLY A 96 -1.20 -4.91 16.57
N PRO A 97 -1.12 -3.70 17.13
CA PRO A 97 -0.02 -2.79 16.80
C PRO A 97 1.35 -3.42 17.01
N GLY A 98 2.21 -3.27 16.03
CA GLY A 98 3.55 -3.84 16.06
C GLY A 98 3.66 -5.18 15.38
N ASP A 99 2.53 -5.85 15.13
CA ASP A 99 2.56 -7.13 14.42
C ASP A 99 2.57 -6.90 12.92
N GLY A 100 2.99 -7.89 12.18
CA GLY A 100 3.00 -7.81 10.73
C GLY A 100 2.63 -9.13 10.11
N PHE A 101 2.41 -9.12 8.80
CA PHE A 101 2.16 -10.35 8.08
C PHE A 101 2.73 -10.25 6.67
N TYR A 102 2.97 -11.43 6.12
CA TYR A 102 3.52 -11.58 4.78
C TYR A 102 2.51 -12.33 3.92
N VAL A 103 2.33 -11.87 2.71
CA VAL A 103 1.46 -12.50 1.74
C VAL A 103 2.30 -12.89 0.53
N GLU A 104 2.41 -14.19 0.27
CA GLU A 104 3.15 -14.65 -0.90
C GLU A 104 2.34 -14.40 -2.16
N PRO A 105 2.99 -14.34 -3.32
CA PRO A 105 2.27 -14.11 -4.57
C PRO A 105 1.11 -15.08 -4.74
N ASP A 106 -0.02 -14.53 -5.15
CA ASP A 106 -1.24 -15.28 -5.47
C ASP A 106 -1.93 -15.96 -4.30
N ALA A 107 -1.48 -15.76 -3.06
CA ALA A 107 -2.17 -16.33 -1.91
C ALA A 107 -3.47 -15.55 -1.66
N THR A 108 -4.53 -16.27 -1.37
CA THR A 108 -5.80 -15.64 -1.01
C THR A 108 -5.68 -15.05 0.39
N HIS A 109 -5.98 -13.78 0.55
CA HIS A 109 -5.85 -13.10 1.83
C HIS A 109 -6.90 -12.02 1.99
N GLY A 110 -7.20 -11.70 3.23
CA GLY A 110 -8.15 -10.65 3.57
C GLY A 110 -8.02 -10.28 5.03
N VAL A 111 -8.71 -9.21 5.41
CA VAL A 111 -8.70 -8.74 6.80
C VAL A 111 -10.10 -8.33 7.22
N VAL A 112 -10.36 -8.46 8.52
CA VAL A 112 -11.54 -7.87 9.15
C VAL A 112 -11.04 -6.96 10.24
N CYS A 113 -11.46 -5.70 10.23
CA CYS A 113 -11.04 -4.74 11.23
C CYS A 113 -11.89 -4.88 12.47
N LEU A 114 -11.29 -5.33 13.56
CA LEU A 114 -12.00 -5.52 14.82
C LEU A 114 -12.04 -4.25 15.65
N GLU A 115 -10.99 -3.44 15.56
CA GLU A 115 -10.93 -2.11 16.17
C GLU A 115 -10.30 -1.18 15.15
N ALA A 116 -10.89 -0.02 14.97
CA ALA A 116 -10.45 0.92 13.94
C ALA A 116 -8.95 1.15 13.99
N GLY A 117 -8.32 1.17 12.84
CA GLY A 117 -6.88 1.33 12.81
C GLY A 117 -6.32 1.43 11.40
N THR A 118 -5.00 1.35 11.34
CA THR A 118 -4.26 1.56 10.11
C THR A 118 -3.27 0.42 9.87
N LEU A 119 -3.27 -0.06 8.64
CA LEU A 119 -2.24 -0.97 8.16
C LEU A 119 -1.30 -0.20 7.25
N LEU A 120 -0.04 -0.60 7.24
CA LEU A 120 0.93 -0.12 6.28
C LEU A 120 1.26 -1.29 5.38
N ASP A 121 0.91 -1.20 4.10
CA ASP A 121 1.13 -2.26 3.13
C ASP A 121 2.28 -1.90 2.21
N VAL A 122 3.15 -2.86 1.94
CA VAL A 122 4.23 -2.69 0.98
C VAL A 122 4.10 -3.79 -0.06
N PHE A 123 4.04 -3.39 -1.33
CA PHE A 123 3.88 -4.31 -2.46
C PHE A 123 5.10 -4.29 -3.36
N THR A 124 5.44 -5.44 -3.91
CA THR A 124 6.44 -5.54 -4.97
C THR A 124 5.92 -6.49 -6.06
N PRO A 125 5.88 -6.06 -7.31
CA PRO A 125 6.11 -4.70 -7.79
C PRO A 125 4.98 -3.78 -7.39
N LEU A 126 4.94 -2.58 -7.92
CA LEU A 126 3.90 -1.64 -7.54
C LEU A 126 2.51 -2.12 -7.98
N ARG A 127 1.51 -1.65 -7.27
CA ARG A 127 0.11 -1.88 -7.63
C ARG A 127 -0.27 -0.80 -8.62
N ASP A 128 0.01 -1.03 -9.90
CA ASP A 128 -0.30 -0.04 -10.93
C ASP A 128 -1.82 0.14 -11.07
N ASP A 129 -2.60 -0.84 -10.67
CA ASP A 129 -4.05 -0.70 -10.66
C ASP A 129 -4.51 0.40 -9.70
N PHE A 130 -3.73 0.68 -8.63
CA PHE A 130 -4.07 1.77 -7.73
C PHE A 130 -3.84 3.14 -8.36
N LEU A 131 -3.00 3.23 -9.36
CA LEU A 131 -2.67 4.49 -10.02
C LEU A 131 -3.57 4.80 -11.20
N LYS A 132 -4.35 3.83 -11.63
CA LYS A 132 -5.27 4.05 -12.74
C LYS A 132 -6.56 4.61 -12.21
N LYS A 133 -6.98 5.72 -12.73
CA LYS A 133 -8.19 6.39 -12.27
C LYS A 133 -9.28 6.38 -13.34
#